data_ccf0c9f7b53694688cda063071d543a9
#
_entry.id   ccf0c9f7b53694688cda063071d543a9
#
_cell.length_a   1.000
_cell.length_b   1.000
_cell.length_c   1.000
_cell.angle_alpha   90.00
_cell.angle_beta   90.00
_cell.angle_gamma   90.00
#
_symmetry.space_group_name_H-M   'P 1'
#
loop_
_entity.id
_entity.type
_entity.pdbx_description
1 polymer ?
#
loop_
_entity_poly.entity_id
_entity_poly.type
_entity_poly.pdbx_seq_one_letter_code
_entity_poly.pdbx_strand_id
1 'polypeptide(L)'
;MVEGIEGTVTQKEPTFIIIKTNGGVSYGVTVSLFCSPHLEKGQRAELHTTMIVKEDSHRLYGFLDKNEQKMFELLLKVNGIGATTAMAVCSSLDINSFYKALTLGDENAFKQVPGIGPKSAKRIIVELGVGKIALESGDEKQKQALQALVSLGFKQDRALKALSECKAQETGELVKEALKKLS
;
A
#
# COMPACT_ATOMS: atom_id res chain seq x y z
N MET A 1 -7.56 -8.75 17.07
CA MET A 1 -6.76 -7.90 16.14
C MET A 1 -7.26 -6.48 16.30
N VAL A 2 -6.40 -5.47 16.26
CA VAL A 2 -6.79 -4.05 16.34
C VAL A 2 -6.71 -3.50 14.92
N GLU A 3 -7.85 -3.16 14.33
CA GLU A 3 -7.96 -2.73 12.92
C GLU A 3 -8.14 -1.22 12.76
N GLY A 4 -8.49 -0.55 13.85
CA GLY A 4 -8.62 0.89 13.90
C GLY A 4 -8.50 1.41 15.31
N ILE A 5 -8.03 2.63 15.47
CA ILE A 5 -7.94 3.34 16.74
C ILE A 5 -8.42 4.76 16.56
N GLU A 6 -9.34 5.18 17.44
CA GLU A 6 -9.78 6.55 17.55
C GLU A 6 -9.48 7.08 18.96
N GLY A 7 -8.95 8.30 19.04
CA GLY A 7 -8.62 8.93 20.32
C GLY A 7 -7.89 10.26 20.17
N THR A 8 -7.30 10.72 21.26
CA THR A 8 -6.51 11.95 21.31
C THR A 8 -5.02 11.64 21.28
N VAL A 9 -4.27 12.28 20.40
CA VAL A 9 -2.81 12.17 20.34
C VAL A 9 -2.22 12.85 21.57
N THR A 10 -1.58 12.07 22.46
CA THR A 10 -1.00 12.58 23.71
C THR A 10 0.50 12.83 23.61
N GLN A 11 1.18 12.10 22.73
CA GLN A 11 2.61 12.25 22.44
C GLN A 11 2.84 12.08 20.94
N LYS A 12 3.80 12.84 20.39
CA LYS A 12 4.20 12.81 18.98
C LYS A 12 5.71 12.82 18.87
N GLU A 13 6.24 11.89 18.07
CA GLU A 13 7.59 11.82 17.54
C GLU A 13 7.50 11.73 16.00
N PRO A 14 8.60 11.86 15.26
CA PRO A 14 8.55 11.88 13.78
C PRO A 14 7.84 10.66 13.15
N THR A 15 8.01 9.47 13.73
CA THR A 15 7.44 8.22 13.21
C THR A 15 6.68 7.41 14.27
N PHE A 16 6.36 8.02 15.40
CA PHE A 16 5.69 7.35 16.49
C PHE A 16 4.76 8.31 17.23
N ILE A 17 3.57 7.85 17.55
CA ILE A 17 2.62 8.61 18.38
C ILE A 17 2.07 7.74 19.50
N ILE A 18 1.59 8.39 20.56
CA ILE A 18 0.72 7.77 21.55
C ILE A 18 -0.67 8.36 21.40
N ILE A 19 -1.66 7.50 21.16
CA ILE A 19 -3.07 7.86 21.06
C ILE A 19 -3.82 7.29 22.26
N LYS A 20 -4.53 8.15 23.01
CA LYS A 20 -5.36 7.79 24.16
C LYS A 20 -6.81 7.69 23.72
N THR A 21 -7.38 6.52 23.83
CA THR A 21 -8.80 6.26 23.51
C THR A 21 -9.73 6.81 24.58
N ASN A 22 -11.01 6.96 24.25
CA ASN A 22 -12.04 7.40 25.21
C ASN A 22 -12.18 6.42 26.39
N GLY A 23 -11.84 5.13 26.20
CA GLY A 23 -11.82 4.13 27.28
C GLY A 23 -10.60 4.23 28.21
N GLY A 24 -9.73 5.22 28.02
CA GLY A 24 -8.58 5.48 28.90
C GLY A 24 -7.33 4.67 28.55
N VAL A 25 -7.38 3.76 27.57
CA VAL A 25 -6.22 3.00 27.12
C VAL A 25 -5.38 3.86 26.18
N SER A 26 -4.06 3.82 26.35
CA SER A 26 -3.11 4.49 25.47
C SER A 26 -2.35 3.48 24.63
N TYR A 27 -2.33 3.70 23.30
CA TYR A 27 -1.63 2.85 22.35
C TYR A 27 -0.46 3.60 21.72
N GLY A 28 0.71 2.96 21.71
CA GLY A 28 1.85 3.40 20.90
C GLY A 28 1.70 2.91 19.47
N VAL A 29 1.75 3.82 18.51
CA VAL A 29 1.51 3.54 17.09
C VAL A 29 2.65 4.09 16.26
N THR A 30 3.25 3.23 15.43
CA THR A 30 4.24 3.65 14.43
C THR A 30 3.51 4.19 13.20
N VAL A 31 3.89 5.36 12.72
CA VAL A 31 3.29 6.03 11.56
C VAL A 31 4.37 6.41 10.55
N SER A 32 3.99 6.63 9.28
CA SER A 32 4.89 7.09 8.25
C SER A 32 5.25 8.58 8.40
N LEU A 33 6.30 9.01 7.71
CA LEU A 33 6.65 10.42 7.63
C LEU A 33 5.63 11.25 6.82
N PHE A 34 4.81 10.61 5.97
CA PHE A 34 3.70 11.28 5.28
C PHE A 34 2.46 11.40 6.17
N CYS A 35 2.20 10.42 7.03
CA CYS A 35 1.09 10.45 7.97
C CYS A 35 1.34 11.42 9.15
N SER A 36 2.55 11.42 9.71
CA SER A 36 2.93 12.15 10.92
C SER A 36 2.61 13.66 10.89
N PRO A 37 2.85 14.41 9.79
CA PRO A 37 2.55 15.86 9.77
C PRO A 37 1.08 16.21 9.99
N HIS A 38 0.18 15.26 9.72
CA HIS A 38 -1.27 15.45 9.89
C HIS A 38 -1.78 15.08 11.28
N LEU A 39 -0.89 14.69 12.19
CA LEU A 39 -1.21 14.26 13.55
C LEU A 39 -0.58 15.23 14.55
N GLU A 40 -1.38 16.04 15.24
CA GLU A 40 -0.88 17.00 16.21
C GLU A 40 -1.21 16.57 17.66
N LYS A 41 -0.30 16.87 18.59
CA LYS A 41 -0.52 16.63 20.01
C LYS A 41 -1.75 17.42 20.51
N GLY A 42 -2.65 16.72 21.21
CA GLY A 42 -3.92 17.26 21.68
C GLY A 42 -5.08 17.13 20.67
N GLN A 43 -4.79 16.76 19.43
CA GLN A 43 -5.80 16.59 18.38
C GLN A 43 -6.43 15.19 18.46
N ARG A 44 -7.72 15.09 18.13
CA ARG A 44 -8.41 13.82 17.92
C ARG A 44 -8.06 13.28 16.53
N ALA A 45 -7.73 12.00 16.49
CA ALA A 45 -7.38 11.30 15.25
C ALA A 45 -8.03 9.92 15.24
N GLU A 46 -8.36 9.47 14.02
CA GLU A 46 -8.78 8.11 13.72
C GLU A 46 -7.76 7.51 12.74
N LEU A 47 -7.25 6.33 13.06
CA LEU A 47 -6.25 5.63 12.28
C LEU A 47 -6.74 4.24 11.91
N HIS A 48 -6.56 3.86 10.66
CA HIS A 48 -6.52 2.45 10.26
C HIS A 48 -5.25 1.83 10.83
N THR A 49 -5.33 0.62 11.36
CA THR A 49 -4.17 0.00 12.00
C THR A 49 -3.91 -1.40 11.51
N THR A 50 -2.63 -1.75 11.42
CA THR A 50 -2.16 -3.11 11.18
C THR A 50 -1.34 -3.54 12.39
N MET A 51 -1.79 -4.61 13.07
CA MET A 51 -1.12 -5.14 14.25
C MET A 51 -0.21 -6.30 13.87
N ILE A 52 1.06 -6.20 14.23
CA ILE A 52 2.04 -7.27 14.04
C ILE A 52 2.39 -7.84 15.41
N VAL A 53 2.12 -9.13 15.56
CA VAL A 53 2.37 -9.89 16.79
C VAL A 53 3.56 -10.81 16.55
N LYS A 54 4.55 -10.75 17.43
CA LYS A 54 5.67 -11.67 17.53
C LYS A 54 5.72 -12.24 18.94
N GLU A 55 6.53 -13.26 19.18
CA GLU A 55 6.67 -13.87 20.52
C GLU A 55 7.05 -12.87 21.60
N ASP A 56 7.88 -11.88 21.26
CA ASP A 56 8.48 -10.90 22.17
C ASP A 56 7.89 -9.48 22.01
N SER A 57 7.01 -9.24 21.06
CA SER A 57 6.52 -7.88 20.79
C SER A 57 5.18 -7.83 20.07
N HIS A 58 4.36 -6.85 20.48
CA HIS A 58 3.15 -6.45 19.78
C HIS A 58 3.33 -5.02 19.29
N ARG A 59 3.27 -4.80 17.97
CA ARG A 59 3.45 -3.49 17.37
C ARG A 59 2.26 -3.09 16.54
N LEU A 60 1.82 -1.84 16.70
CA LEU A 60 0.77 -1.23 15.90
C LEU A 60 1.39 -0.26 14.90
N TYR A 61 0.95 -0.37 13.68
CA TYR A 61 1.25 0.53 12.57
C TYR A 61 -0.03 1.24 12.18
N GLY A 62 -0.01 2.58 12.12
CA GLY A 62 -1.19 3.41 11.91
C GLY A 62 -1.11 4.25 10.65
N PHE A 63 -2.24 4.40 9.98
CA PHE A 63 -2.38 5.07 8.70
C PHE A 63 -3.64 5.93 8.71
N LEU A 64 -3.55 7.15 8.19
CA LEU A 64 -4.72 8.01 7.93
C LEU A 64 -5.44 7.59 6.66
N ASP A 65 -4.70 7.10 5.66
CA ASP A 65 -5.23 6.64 4.39
C ASP A 65 -5.21 5.10 4.32
N LYS A 66 -6.36 4.52 4.01
CA LYS A 66 -6.52 3.07 3.83
C LYS A 66 -5.68 2.51 2.66
N ASN A 67 -5.36 3.33 1.66
CA ASN A 67 -4.49 2.90 0.56
C ASN A 67 -3.02 2.84 1.00
N GLU A 68 -2.60 3.71 1.92
CA GLU A 68 -1.27 3.60 2.54
C GLU A 68 -1.17 2.34 3.41
N GLN A 69 -2.22 2.00 4.18
CA GLN A 69 -2.29 0.74 4.91
C GLN A 69 -2.16 -0.46 3.96
N LYS A 70 -2.91 -0.47 2.84
CA LYS A 70 -2.81 -1.53 1.82
C LYS A 70 -1.41 -1.64 1.24
N MET A 71 -0.77 -0.51 0.92
CA MET A 71 0.61 -0.48 0.44
C MET A 71 1.57 -1.14 1.44
N PHE A 72 1.44 -0.82 2.73
CA PHE A 72 2.21 -1.45 3.80
C PHE A 72 1.97 -2.97 3.87
N GLU A 73 0.73 -3.40 3.83
CA GLU A 73 0.35 -4.82 3.88
C GLU A 73 0.81 -5.61 2.65
N LEU A 74 0.79 -4.99 1.46
CA LEU A 74 1.36 -5.56 0.24
C LEU A 74 2.87 -5.81 0.38
N LEU A 75 3.60 -4.83 0.91
CA LEU A 75 5.03 -4.94 1.15
C LEU A 75 5.37 -6.06 2.13
N LEU A 76 4.55 -6.28 3.16
CA LEU A 76 4.74 -7.38 4.12
C LEU A 76 4.60 -8.78 3.50
N LYS A 77 3.90 -8.90 2.37
CA LYS A 77 3.77 -10.18 1.64
C LYS A 77 5.02 -10.52 0.84
N VAL A 78 5.91 -9.56 0.62
CA VAL A 78 7.17 -9.77 -0.12
C VAL A 78 8.18 -10.45 0.79
N ASN A 79 8.70 -11.57 0.34
CA ASN A 79 9.69 -12.32 1.11
C ASN A 79 10.95 -11.47 1.40
N GLY A 80 11.31 -11.38 2.68
CA GLY A 80 12.46 -10.60 3.17
C GLY A 80 12.17 -9.10 3.38
N ILE A 81 10.92 -8.64 3.22
CA ILE A 81 10.49 -7.30 3.62
C ILE A 81 9.76 -7.40 4.96
N GLY A 82 10.37 -6.86 5.99
CA GLY A 82 9.75 -6.76 7.31
C GLY A 82 9.04 -5.43 7.53
N ALA A 83 8.32 -5.32 8.65
CA ALA A 83 7.53 -4.13 8.97
C ALA A 83 8.34 -2.82 9.00
N THR A 84 9.57 -2.85 9.51
CA THR A 84 10.45 -1.68 9.53
C THR A 84 10.78 -1.22 8.11
N THR A 85 11.11 -2.16 7.21
CA THR A 85 11.42 -1.85 5.81
C THR A 85 10.16 -1.40 5.06
N ALA A 86 9.03 -2.05 5.29
CA ALA A 86 7.75 -1.65 4.70
C ALA A 86 7.35 -0.21 5.13
N MET A 87 7.53 0.14 6.40
CA MET A 87 7.27 1.50 6.90
C MET A 87 8.27 2.52 6.34
N ALA A 88 9.53 2.12 6.10
CA ALA A 88 10.51 2.98 5.43
C ALA A 88 10.08 3.29 3.98
N VAL A 89 9.49 2.32 3.26
CA VAL A 89 8.90 2.56 1.93
C VAL A 89 7.74 3.54 2.03
N CYS A 90 6.79 3.32 2.95
CA CYS A 90 5.65 4.22 3.18
C CYS A 90 6.08 5.63 3.60
N SER A 91 7.26 5.79 4.17
CA SER A 91 7.84 7.09 4.55
C SER A 91 8.65 7.75 3.43
N SER A 92 9.04 7.02 2.40
CA SER A 92 9.90 7.50 1.30
C SER A 92 9.16 7.69 -0.01
N LEU A 93 8.11 6.90 -0.25
CA LEU A 93 7.29 6.94 -1.46
C LEU A 93 5.83 7.18 -1.08
N ASP A 94 5.22 8.18 -1.69
CA ASP A 94 3.78 8.34 -1.65
C ASP A 94 3.08 7.23 -2.45
N ILE A 95 1.78 7.07 -2.25
CA ILE A 95 0.98 5.99 -2.86
C ILE A 95 1.11 5.98 -4.39
N ASN A 96 1.04 7.15 -5.03
CA ASN A 96 1.09 7.26 -6.49
C ASN A 96 2.48 6.89 -7.03
N SER A 97 3.54 7.38 -6.38
CA SER A 97 4.94 7.07 -6.72
C SER A 97 5.24 5.57 -6.54
N PHE A 98 4.72 4.95 -5.49
CA PHE A 98 4.84 3.52 -5.26
C PHE A 98 4.20 2.69 -6.39
N TYR A 99 2.94 2.95 -6.73
CA TYR A 99 2.26 2.23 -7.80
C TYR A 99 2.87 2.50 -9.17
N LYS A 100 3.32 3.74 -9.43
CA LYS A 100 4.05 4.08 -10.66
C LYS A 100 5.35 3.31 -10.78
N ALA A 101 6.16 3.24 -9.71
CA ALA A 101 7.39 2.47 -9.69
C ALA A 101 7.16 0.98 -9.96
N LEU A 102 6.11 0.40 -9.38
CA LEU A 102 5.73 -0.99 -9.64
C LEU A 102 5.29 -1.22 -11.10
N THR A 103 4.49 -0.31 -11.65
CA THR A 103 3.99 -0.41 -13.03
C THR A 103 5.10 -0.27 -14.06
N LEU A 104 6.05 0.63 -13.82
CA LEU A 104 7.19 0.88 -14.73
C LEU A 104 8.35 -0.10 -14.50
N GLY A 105 8.32 -0.91 -13.43
CA GLY A 105 9.45 -1.75 -13.05
C GLY A 105 10.66 -0.94 -12.58
N ASP A 106 10.44 0.24 -12.01
CA ASP A 106 11.50 1.15 -11.57
C ASP A 106 12.13 0.68 -10.25
N GLU A 107 13.14 -0.16 -10.35
CA GLU A 107 13.91 -0.61 -9.19
C GLU A 107 14.63 0.54 -8.47
N ASN A 108 14.98 1.63 -9.17
CA ASN A 108 15.76 2.72 -8.57
C ASN A 108 14.94 3.50 -7.54
N ALA A 109 13.63 3.66 -7.77
CA ALA A 109 12.74 4.26 -6.79
C ALA A 109 12.80 3.53 -5.44
N PHE A 110 12.85 2.19 -5.46
CA PHE A 110 12.96 1.38 -4.24
C PHE A 110 14.36 1.38 -3.64
N LYS A 111 15.43 1.41 -4.46
CA LYS A 111 16.82 1.42 -3.97
C LYS A 111 17.17 2.69 -3.17
N GLN A 112 16.43 3.78 -3.35
CA GLN A 112 16.59 5.00 -2.59
C GLN A 112 16.04 4.90 -1.16
N VAL A 113 15.22 3.87 -0.89
CA VAL A 113 14.62 3.66 0.43
C VAL A 113 15.65 3.04 1.38
N PRO A 114 15.87 3.60 2.58
CA PRO A 114 16.77 3.01 3.57
C PRO A 114 16.39 1.55 3.88
N GLY A 115 17.39 0.66 3.83
CA GLY A 115 17.20 -0.76 4.10
C GLY A 115 16.76 -1.60 2.89
N ILE A 116 16.63 -0.99 1.70
CA ILE A 116 16.32 -1.72 0.46
C ILE A 116 17.55 -1.76 -0.45
N GLY A 117 18.12 -2.95 -0.60
CA GLY A 117 19.19 -3.21 -1.57
C GLY A 117 18.65 -3.64 -2.94
N PRO A 118 19.55 -3.80 -3.95
CA PRO A 118 19.16 -4.19 -5.30
C PRO A 118 18.32 -5.49 -5.37
N LYS A 119 18.66 -6.49 -4.55
CA LYS A 119 17.93 -7.76 -4.50
C LYS A 119 16.50 -7.57 -3.99
N SER A 120 16.31 -6.77 -2.94
CA SER A 120 15.00 -6.48 -2.37
C SER A 120 14.16 -5.61 -3.29
N ALA A 121 14.73 -4.59 -3.94
CA ALA A 121 14.05 -3.76 -4.92
C ALA A 121 13.52 -4.60 -6.11
N LYS A 122 14.37 -5.46 -6.68
CA LYS A 122 13.97 -6.37 -7.75
C LYS A 122 12.85 -7.33 -7.30
N ARG A 123 12.94 -7.84 -6.07
CA ARG A 123 11.93 -8.74 -5.52
C ARG A 123 10.57 -8.04 -5.34
N ILE A 124 10.55 -6.80 -4.83
CA ILE A 124 9.34 -5.99 -4.73
C ILE A 124 8.67 -5.86 -6.09
N ILE A 125 9.43 -5.49 -7.14
CA ILE A 125 8.93 -5.37 -8.50
C ILE A 125 8.36 -6.70 -9.02
N VAL A 126 9.08 -7.80 -8.83
CA VAL A 126 8.66 -9.13 -9.35
C VAL A 126 7.45 -9.66 -8.59
N GLU A 127 7.43 -9.54 -7.26
CA GLU A 127 6.36 -10.12 -6.44
C GLU A 127 5.11 -9.25 -6.39
N LEU A 128 5.24 -7.92 -6.49
CA LEU A 128 4.10 -6.98 -6.47
C LEU A 128 3.77 -6.39 -7.84
N GLY A 129 4.57 -6.66 -8.87
CA GLY A 129 4.40 -6.08 -10.21
C GLY A 129 2.97 -6.24 -10.76
N VAL A 130 2.70 -5.56 -11.85
CA VAL A 130 1.40 -5.20 -12.46
C VAL A 130 0.26 -6.23 -12.33
N GLY A 131 0.59 -7.54 -12.24
CA GLY A 131 -0.39 -8.62 -12.13
C GLY A 131 -1.12 -8.72 -10.81
N LYS A 132 -0.47 -8.38 -9.69
CA LYS A 132 -1.08 -8.52 -8.35
C LYS A 132 -1.77 -7.25 -7.87
N ILE A 133 -1.28 -6.07 -8.29
CA ILE A 133 -1.83 -4.78 -7.87
C ILE A 133 -3.26 -4.59 -8.38
N ALA A 134 -3.53 -4.92 -9.63
CA ALA A 134 -4.86 -4.81 -10.21
C ALA A 134 -5.90 -5.71 -9.50
N LEU A 135 -5.45 -6.84 -8.93
CA LEU A 135 -6.30 -7.74 -8.16
C LEU A 135 -6.58 -7.24 -6.72
N GLU A 136 -5.67 -6.45 -6.14
CA GLU A 136 -5.76 -6.03 -4.74
C GLU A 136 -6.13 -4.54 -4.57
N SER A 137 -6.01 -3.71 -5.61
CA SER A 137 -6.31 -2.26 -5.56
C SER A 137 -7.78 -1.89 -5.34
N GLY A 138 -8.65 -2.87 -5.19
CA GLY A 138 -10.04 -2.66 -4.76
C GLY A 138 -10.96 -1.98 -5.77
N ASP A 139 -10.47 -1.63 -6.96
CA ASP A 139 -11.33 -1.16 -8.04
C ASP A 139 -12.04 -2.35 -8.68
N GLU A 140 -13.28 -2.56 -8.24
CA GLU A 140 -14.14 -3.66 -8.71
C GLU A 140 -14.30 -3.61 -10.23
N LYS A 141 -14.29 -2.43 -10.82
CA LYS A 141 -14.39 -2.21 -12.25
C LYS A 141 -13.16 -2.71 -13.01
N GLN A 142 -11.96 -2.47 -12.46
CA GLN A 142 -10.72 -3.00 -13.04
C GLN A 142 -10.63 -4.52 -12.92
N LYS A 143 -11.08 -5.09 -11.80
CA LYS A 143 -11.16 -6.56 -11.62
C LYS A 143 -12.08 -7.19 -12.63
N GLN A 144 -13.28 -6.62 -12.82
CA GLN A 144 -14.27 -7.11 -13.79
C GLN A 144 -13.74 -6.97 -15.23
N ALA A 145 -13.08 -5.86 -15.56
CA ALA A 145 -12.45 -5.65 -16.87
C ALA A 145 -11.33 -6.68 -17.14
N LEU A 146 -10.48 -6.96 -16.14
CA LEU A 146 -9.45 -7.98 -16.24
C LEU A 146 -10.07 -9.38 -16.47
N GLN A 147 -11.08 -9.72 -15.70
CA GLN A 147 -11.72 -11.02 -15.81
C GLN A 147 -12.38 -11.20 -17.19
N ALA A 148 -12.98 -10.13 -17.75
CA ALA A 148 -13.51 -10.13 -19.10
C ALA A 148 -12.43 -10.38 -20.15
N LEU A 149 -11.28 -9.68 -20.07
CA LEU A 149 -10.15 -9.86 -21.01
C LEU A 149 -9.55 -11.27 -20.94
N VAL A 150 -9.41 -11.82 -19.72
CA VAL A 150 -8.93 -13.20 -19.54
C VAL A 150 -9.93 -14.21 -20.12
N SER A 151 -11.23 -13.98 -19.96
CA SER A 151 -12.30 -14.82 -20.55
C SER A 151 -12.32 -14.75 -22.09
N LEU A 152 -11.83 -13.64 -22.67
CA LEU A 152 -11.62 -13.48 -24.11
C LEU A 152 -10.34 -14.14 -24.62
N GLY A 153 -9.57 -14.81 -23.74
CA GLY A 153 -8.39 -15.59 -24.11
C GLY A 153 -7.05 -14.82 -24.05
N PHE A 154 -7.05 -13.59 -23.55
CA PHE A 154 -5.79 -12.86 -23.37
C PHE A 154 -5.05 -13.36 -22.13
N LYS A 155 -3.72 -13.45 -22.20
CA LYS A 155 -2.89 -13.77 -21.04
C LYS A 155 -3.05 -12.66 -19.99
N GLN A 156 -3.18 -13.05 -18.73
CA GLN A 156 -3.42 -12.15 -17.60
C GLN A 156 -2.40 -10.99 -17.55
N ASP A 157 -1.11 -11.27 -17.76
CA ASP A 157 -0.05 -10.25 -17.73
C ASP A 157 -0.22 -9.20 -18.84
N ARG A 158 -0.64 -9.62 -20.06
CA ARG A 158 -0.88 -8.70 -21.18
C ARG A 158 -2.15 -7.86 -20.94
N ALA A 159 -3.20 -8.48 -20.45
CA ALA A 159 -4.45 -7.80 -20.10
C ALA A 159 -4.25 -6.74 -19.02
N LEU A 160 -3.48 -7.06 -17.99
CA LEU A 160 -3.13 -6.14 -16.91
C LEU A 160 -2.31 -4.95 -17.40
N LYS A 161 -1.29 -5.20 -18.21
CA LYS A 161 -0.49 -4.12 -18.80
C LYS A 161 -1.36 -3.18 -19.65
N ALA A 162 -2.26 -3.72 -20.46
CA ALA A 162 -3.18 -2.92 -21.26
C ALA A 162 -4.13 -2.09 -20.38
N LEU A 163 -4.68 -2.68 -19.32
CA LEU A 163 -5.56 -2.00 -18.37
C LEU A 163 -4.86 -0.89 -17.58
N SER A 164 -3.58 -1.08 -17.21
CA SER A 164 -2.82 -0.05 -16.48
C SER A 164 -2.58 1.23 -17.29
N GLU A 165 -2.66 1.14 -18.61
CA GLU A 165 -2.51 2.26 -19.55
C GLU A 165 -3.86 2.89 -19.95
N CYS A 166 -4.99 2.32 -19.49
CA CYS A 166 -6.33 2.84 -19.79
C CYS A 166 -6.70 3.96 -18.81
N LYS A 167 -7.42 4.96 -19.32
CA LYS A 167 -7.89 6.12 -18.56
C LYS A 167 -9.39 6.07 -18.25
N ALA A 168 -10.12 5.14 -18.86
CA ALA A 168 -11.55 4.98 -18.67
C ALA A 168 -11.88 4.60 -17.22
N GLN A 169 -13.06 5.03 -16.73
CA GLN A 169 -13.52 4.77 -15.36
C GLN A 169 -14.63 3.72 -15.30
N GLU A 170 -15.21 3.34 -16.42
CA GLU A 170 -16.27 2.34 -16.50
C GLU A 170 -15.76 1.01 -17.07
N THR A 171 -16.21 -0.12 -16.49
CA THR A 171 -15.76 -1.47 -16.86
C THR A 171 -15.82 -1.75 -18.36
N GLY A 172 -16.93 -1.39 -19.01
CA GLY A 172 -17.12 -1.63 -20.45
C GLY A 172 -16.18 -0.80 -21.33
N GLU A 173 -15.88 0.42 -20.93
CA GLU A 173 -14.94 1.31 -21.64
C GLU A 173 -13.49 0.89 -21.41
N LEU A 174 -13.16 0.46 -20.19
CA LEU A 174 -11.86 -0.13 -19.86
C LEU A 174 -11.55 -1.34 -20.74
N VAL A 175 -12.52 -2.25 -20.89
CA VAL A 175 -12.35 -3.43 -21.76
C VAL A 175 -12.15 -3.02 -23.22
N LYS A 176 -12.95 -2.09 -23.75
CA LYS A 176 -12.83 -1.60 -25.14
C LYS A 176 -11.48 -0.92 -25.38
N GLU A 177 -11.02 -0.08 -24.45
CA GLU A 177 -9.74 0.63 -24.56
C GLU A 177 -8.57 -0.36 -24.48
N ALA A 178 -8.63 -1.32 -23.55
CA ALA A 178 -7.62 -2.36 -23.43
C ALA A 178 -7.55 -3.28 -24.68
N LEU A 179 -8.68 -3.65 -25.27
CA LEU A 179 -8.74 -4.43 -26.50
C LEU A 179 -8.04 -3.73 -27.67
N LYS A 180 -8.21 -2.39 -27.81
CA LYS A 180 -7.51 -1.61 -28.83
C LYS A 180 -5.98 -1.63 -28.68
N LYS A 181 -5.49 -1.80 -27.42
CA LYS A 181 -4.04 -1.87 -27.13
C LYS A 181 -3.49 -3.29 -27.22
N LEU A 182 -4.36 -4.29 -27.19
CA LEU A 182 -4.02 -5.72 -27.28
C LEU A 182 -4.08 -6.25 -28.71
N SER A 183 -4.77 -5.52 -29.61
CA SER A 183 -4.80 -5.79 -31.06
C SER A 183 -3.49 -5.35 -31.71
#